data_e8a057e40627df1e91988c56d250a7bd
#
_entry.id   e8a057e40627df1e91988c56d250a7bd
#
_cell.length_a   1.000
_cell.length_b   1.000
_cell.length_c   1.000
_cell.angle_alpha   90.00
_cell.angle_beta   90.00
_cell.angle_gamma   90.00
#
_symmetry.space_group_name_H-M   'P 1'
#
loop_
_entity.id
_entity.type
_entity.pdbx_description
1 polymer ?
#
loop_
_entity_poly.entity_id
_entity_poly.type
_entity_poly.pdbx_seq_one_letter_code
_entity_poly.pdbx_strand_id
1 'polypeptide(L)'
;GNKRARQPADAQHPFGYGRRRYVYGFIVAIVLFLVGGMFSLYEGIHKWQNPEPLNDWWIAVVVLLIAIGLEGYSFRTAFREANKSRGNRSLLGFVRASRQPELPVILLEDAGALVGLMLALSGVSAAVITGDGRFDAVGAMGVGTLLIVIAIFLAIEMVEMLIGESALPEEVDAIRAALEGSDGVERVIHLRTMHVGPDELLVAAKIAIHHSDTGREIAADIDNAEKALRAAV
;
A
#
# COMPACT_ATOMS: atom_id res chain seq x y z
N GLY A 1 12.59 -4.34 8.94
CA GLY A 1 11.27 -3.99 9.55
C GLY A 1 10.43 -5.20 9.91
N ASN A 2 10.31 -6.20 9.06
CA ASN A 2 9.39 -7.35 9.20
C ASN A 2 9.58 -8.20 10.49
N LYS A 3 10.82 -8.43 10.93
CA LYS A 3 11.07 -9.21 12.17
C LYS A 3 10.52 -8.52 13.43
N ARG A 4 10.57 -7.18 13.52
CA ARG A 4 10.07 -6.41 14.66
C ARG A 4 8.55 -6.28 14.66
N ALA A 5 7.92 -6.30 13.50
CA ALA A 5 6.46 -6.25 13.36
C ALA A 5 5.78 -7.59 13.68
N ARG A 6 6.53 -8.71 13.62
CA ARG A 6 6.05 -10.06 13.98
C ARG A 6 6.31 -10.44 15.43
N GLN A 7 6.69 -9.49 16.29
CA GLN A 7 6.81 -9.74 17.72
C GLN A 7 5.43 -10.06 18.30
N PRO A 8 5.32 -11.08 19.18
CA PRO A 8 4.06 -11.39 19.83
C PRO A 8 3.57 -10.23 20.70
N ALA A 9 2.28 -10.22 20.97
CA ALA A 9 1.67 -9.28 21.92
C ALA A 9 2.33 -9.36 23.30
N ASP A 10 2.44 -8.22 23.96
CA ASP A 10 2.94 -8.09 25.32
C ASP A 10 2.04 -7.14 26.15
N ALA A 11 2.39 -6.91 27.41
CA ALA A 11 1.60 -6.07 28.29
C ALA A 11 1.50 -4.60 27.84
N GLN A 12 2.48 -4.10 27.08
CA GLN A 12 2.48 -2.74 26.53
C GLN A 12 1.73 -2.66 25.19
N HIS A 13 1.73 -3.73 24.42
CA HIS A 13 1.10 -3.83 23.12
C HIS A 13 0.23 -5.09 23.06
N PRO A 14 -0.95 -5.07 23.71
CA PRO A 14 -1.81 -6.25 23.83
C PRO A 14 -2.35 -6.76 22.49
N PHE A 15 -2.37 -5.92 21.44
CA PHE A 15 -2.73 -6.29 20.08
C PHE A 15 -1.50 -6.51 19.17
N GLY A 16 -0.31 -6.77 19.75
CA GLY A 16 0.91 -7.00 19.00
C GLY A 16 1.49 -5.77 18.33
N TYR A 17 2.39 -6.01 17.39
CA TYR A 17 3.18 -4.98 16.72
C TYR A 17 2.91 -4.87 15.22
N GLY A 18 1.82 -5.45 14.72
CA GLY A 18 1.47 -5.49 13.29
C GLY A 18 1.45 -4.12 12.62
N ARG A 19 0.93 -3.10 13.33
CA ARG A 19 0.89 -1.70 12.83
C ARG A 19 2.25 -1.08 12.52
N ARG A 20 3.35 -1.63 13.04
CA ARG A 20 4.70 -1.16 12.68
C ARG A 20 5.01 -1.28 11.17
N ARG A 21 4.36 -2.20 10.46
CA ARG A 21 4.52 -2.30 9.00
C ARG A 21 4.02 -1.04 8.30
N TYR A 22 2.90 -0.49 8.74
CA TYR A 22 2.34 0.75 8.20
C TYR A 22 3.25 1.95 8.48
N VAL A 23 3.81 2.04 9.71
CA VAL A 23 4.81 3.07 10.06
C VAL A 23 6.03 2.98 9.14
N TYR A 24 6.55 1.78 8.91
CA TYR A 24 7.71 1.63 8.00
C TYR A 24 7.36 1.96 6.55
N GLY A 25 6.18 1.58 6.06
CA GLY A 25 5.69 1.98 4.74
C GLY A 25 5.58 3.51 4.60
N PHE A 26 5.04 4.17 5.63
CA PHE A 26 4.96 5.63 5.68
C PHE A 26 6.34 6.30 5.62
N ILE A 27 7.31 5.81 6.41
CA ILE A 27 8.69 6.32 6.41
C ILE A 27 9.33 6.14 5.03
N VAL A 28 9.15 4.98 4.40
CA VAL A 28 9.67 4.72 3.05
C VAL A 28 9.07 5.70 2.05
N ALA A 29 7.75 5.91 2.07
CA ALA A 29 7.07 6.87 1.19
C ALA A 29 7.64 8.29 1.34
N ILE A 30 7.85 8.75 2.57
CA ILE A 30 8.41 10.09 2.83
C ILE A 30 9.87 10.17 2.39
N VAL A 31 10.70 9.20 2.77
CA VAL A 31 12.16 9.29 2.54
C VAL A 31 12.49 9.08 1.06
N LEU A 32 11.96 8.04 0.42
CA LEU A 32 12.33 7.74 -0.96
C LEU A 32 11.61 8.65 -1.96
N PHE A 33 10.30 8.81 -1.84
CA PHE A 33 9.53 9.51 -2.86
C PHE A 33 9.45 11.01 -2.62
N LEU A 34 9.17 11.47 -1.39
CA LEU A 34 9.04 12.90 -1.14
C LEU A 34 10.38 13.61 -1.21
N VAL A 35 11.40 13.11 -0.50
CA VAL A 35 12.74 13.72 -0.52
C VAL A 35 13.36 13.61 -1.91
N GLY A 36 13.29 12.44 -2.55
CA GLY A 36 13.76 12.23 -3.92
C GLY A 36 13.04 13.13 -4.94
N GLY A 37 11.72 13.24 -4.81
CA GLY A 37 10.91 14.12 -5.66
C GLY A 37 11.22 15.60 -5.49
N MET A 38 11.41 16.07 -4.25
CA MET A 38 11.83 17.45 -3.96
C MET A 38 13.21 17.75 -4.54
N PHE A 39 14.16 16.80 -4.42
CA PHE A 39 15.49 16.96 -4.99
C PHE A 39 15.43 17.02 -6.52
N SER A 40 14.66 16.16 -7.17
CA SER A 40 14.48 16.17 -8.62
C SER A 40 13.79 17.45 -9.13
N LEU A 41 12.82 17.99 -8.39
CA LEU A 41 12.23 19.29 -8.70
C LEU A 41 13.24 20.43 -8.58
N TYR A 42 14.01 20.45 -7.50
CA TYR A 42 15.04 21.45 -7.27
C TYR A 42 16.07 21.43 -8.41
N GLU A 43 16.57 20.24 -8.76
CA GLU A 43 17.52 20.06 -9.85
C GLU A 43 16.94 20.48 -11.20
N GLY A 44 15.69 20.12 -11.48
CA GLY A 44 14.97 20.53 -12.70
C GLY A 44 14.82 22.05 -12.79
N ILE A 45 14.43 22.72 -11.71
CA ILE A 45 14.33 24.19 -11.68
C ILE A 45 15.70 24.83 -11.87
N HIS A 46 16.75 24.31 -11.23
CA HIS A 46 18.08 24.82 -11.39
C HIS A 46 18.60 24.68 -12.83
N LYS A 47 18.42 23.54 -13.46
CA LYS A 47 18.75 23.30 -14.87
C LYS A 47 17.94 24.16 -15.82
N TRP A 48 16.67 24.46 -15.49
CA TRP A 48 15.85 25.37 -16.30
C TRP A 48 16.39 26.79 -16.29
N GLN A 49 16.85 27.27 -15.14
CA GLN A 49 17.42 28.61 -14.97
C GLN A 49 18.82 28.72 -15.59
N ASN A 50 19.59 27.65 -15.52
CA ASN A 50 20.97 27.58 -16.02
C ASN A 50 21.10 26.39 -16.99
N PRO A 51 20.58 26.51 -18.21
CA PRO A 51 20.62 25.40 -19.16
C PRO A 51 22.06 25.16 -19.62
N GLU A 52 22.55 23.96 -19.34
CA GLU A 52 23.88 23.51 -19.79
C GLU A 52 23.72 22.57 -21.00
N PRO A 53 24.69 22.61 -21.94
CA PRO A 53 24.70 21.64 -23.03
C PRO A 53 24.95 20.24 -22.49
N LEU A 54 24.19 19.27 -22.97
CA LEU A 54 24.34 17.86 -22.57
C LEU A 54 25.61 17.28 -23.22
N ASN A 55 26.71 17.33 -22.48
CA ASN A 55 27.91 16.60 -22.84
C ASN A 55 27.69 15.12 -22.48
N ASP A 56 28.20 14.22 -23.34
CA ASP A 56 28.09 12.76 -23.14
C ASP A 56 26.65 12.23 -22.97
N TRP A 57 25.68 12.85 -23.62
CA TRP A 57 24.25 12.48 -23.60
C TRP A 57 24.00 10.98 -23.86
N TRP A 58 24.84 10.36 -24.67
CA TRP A 58 24.73 8.92 -24.99
C TRP A 58 24.90 8.04 -23.77
N ILE A 59 25.72 8.45 -22.77
CA ILE A 59 25.89 7.73 -21.50
C ILE A 59 24.56 7.75 -20.74
N ALA A 60 23.93 8.93 -20.63
CA ALA A 60 22.63 9.08 -19.98
C ALA A 60 21.56 8.18 -20.65
N VAL A 61 21.50 8.19 -21.98
CA VAL A 61 20.55 7.35 -22.73
C VAL A 61 20.78 5.86 -22.47
N VAL A 62 22.04 5.40 -22.54
CA VAL A 62 22.36 3.98 -22.28
C VAL A 62 21.99 3.58 -20.87
N VAL A 63 22.32 4.40 -19.87
CA VAL A 63 21.98 4.12 -18.46
C VAL A 63 20.46 4.07 -18.27
N LEU A 64 19.72 5.02 -18.84
CA LEU A 64 18.26 5.05 -18.77
C LEU A 64 17.62 3.83 -19.43
N LEU A 65 18.12 3.39 -20.58
CA LEU A 65 17.61 2.18 -21.25
C LEU A 65 17.86 0.91 -20.45
N ILE A 66 19.04 0.78 -19.84
CA ILE A 66 19.35 -0.35 -18.94
C ILE A 66 18.42 -0.31 -17.72
N ALA A 67 18.26 0.88 -17.11
CA ALA A 67 17.38 1.05 -15.95
C ALA A 67 15.92 0.70 -16.29
N ILE A 68 15.39 1.15 -17.44
CA ILE A 68 14.05 0.78 -17.93
C ILE A 68 13.91 -0.74 -18.10
N GLY A 69 14.93 -1.41 -18.61
CA GLY A 69 14.94 -2.87 -18.74
C GLY A 69 14.86 -3.59 -17.40
N LEU A 70 15.64 -3.16 -16.42
CA LEU A 70 15.66 -3.73 -15.06
C LEU A 70 14.34 -3.45 -14.32
N GLU A 71 13.89 -2.20 -14.32
CA GLU A 71 12.61 -1.81 -13.71
C GLU A 71 11.42 -2.47 -14.39
N GLY A 72 11.45 -2.61 -15.71
CA GLY A 72 10.41 -3.32 -16.45
C GLY A 72 10.31 -4.80 -16.06
N TYR A 73 11.45 -5.44 -15.77
CA TYR A 73 11.45 -6.81 -15.26
C TYR A 73 10.89 -6.89 -13.84
N SER A 74 11.29 -5.97 -12.94
CA SER A 74 10.78 -5.87 -11.57
C SER A 74 9.27 -5.64 -11.57
N PHE A 75 8.82 -4.60 -12.28
CA PHE A 75 7.39 -4.28 -12.44
C PHE A 75 6.56 -5.46 -12.96
N ARG A 76 7.06 -6.16 -13.98
CA ARG A 76 6.38 -7.35 -14.51
C ARG A 76 6.20 -8.43 -13.45
N THR A 77 7.18 -8.58 -12.56
CA THR A 77 7.11 -9.57 -11.48
C THR A 77 6.10 -9.14 -10.42
N ALA A 78 6.17 -7.89 -9.95
CA ALA A 78 5.22 -7.32 -9.01
C ALA A 78 3.77 -7.31 -9.58
N PHE A 79 3.62 -6.97 -10.86
CA PHE A 79 2.33 -6.98 -11.54
C PHE A 79 1.72 -8.40 -11.64
N ARG A 80 2.54 -9.41 -11.91
CA ARG A 80 2.09 -10.80 -11.95
C ARG A 80 1.62 -11.27 -10.56
N GLU A 81 2.33 -10.88 -9.51
CA GLU A 81 1.95 -11.23 -8.15
C GLU A 81 0.66 -10.50 -7.74
N ALA A 82 0.56 -9.20 -8.02
CA ALA A 82 -0.66 -8.43 -7.82
C ALA A 82 -1.86 -9.02 -8.58
N ASN A 83 -1.65 -9.49 -9.81
CA ASN A 83 -2.71 -10.13 -10.61
C ASN A 83 -3.25 -11.43 -10.01
N LYS A 84 -2.44 -12.20 -9.29
CA LYS A 84 -2.90 -13.40 -8.59
C LYS A 84 -3.80 -13.05 -7.40
N SER A 85 -3.51 -11.94 -6.74
CA SER A 85 -4.19 -11.54 -5.48
C SER A 85 -5.37 -10.61 -5.70
N ARG A 86 -5.46 -9.88 -6.82
CA ARG A 86 -6.48 -8.84 -7.04
C ARG A 86 -7.87 -9.37 -7.44
N GLY A 87 -7.97 -10.60 -7.94
CA GLY A 87 -9.22 -11.11 -8.52
C GLY A 87 -9.72 -10.23 -9.67
N ASN A 88 -10.99 -9.83 -9.64
CA ASN A 88 -11.62 -8.95 -10.65
C ASN A 88 -11.44 -7.44 -10.39
N ARG A 89 -10.69 -7.04 -9.36
CA ARG A 89 -10.49 -5.63 -9.01
C ARG A 89 -9.52 -4.95 -9.99
N SER A 90 -9.70 -3.65 -10.23
CA SER A 90 -8.69 -2.84 -10.92
C SER A 90 -7.41 -2.74 -10.10
N LEU A 91 -6.27 -2.39 -10.72
CA LEU A 91 -5.01 -2.22 -9.97
C LEU A 91 -5.12 -1.16 -8.88
N LEU A 92 -5.73 0.00 -9.17
CA LEU A 92 -5.98 1.03 -8.17
C LEU A 92 -6.94 0.55 -7.08
N GLY A 93 -7.98 -0.21 -7.44
CA GLY A 93 -8.88 -0.85 -6.49
C GLY A 93 -8.18 -1.89 -5.62
N PHE A 94 -7.24 -2.64 -6.18
CA PHE A 94 -6.40 -3.57 -5.43
C PHE A 94 -5.49 -2.85 -4.43
N VAL A 95 -4.80 -1.79 -4.87
CA VAL A 95 -3.93 -0.98 -3.99
C VAL A 95 -4.70 -0.44 -2.80
N ARG A 96 -5.88 0.15 -3.03
CA ARG A 96 -6.75 0.71 -1.97
C ARG A 96 -7.39 -0.35 -1.07
N ALA A 97 -7.72 -1.51 -1.62
CA ALA A 97 -8.32 -2.60 -0.85
C ALA A 97 -7.30 -3.48 -0.12
N SER A 98 -6.01 -3.35 -0.44
CA SER A 98 -4.97 -4.19 0.15
C SER A 98 -4.65 -3.76 1.58
N ARG A 99 -4.80 -4.68 2.51
CA ARG A 99 -4.43 -4.48 3.93
C ARG A 99 -2.96 -4.82 4.21
N GLN A 100 -2.28 -5.37 3.21
CA GLN A 100 -0.84 -5.67 3.25
C GLN A 100 -0.10 -4.61 2.40
N PRO A 101 0.63 -3.67 3.01
CA PRO A 101 1.18 -2.52 2.30
C PRO A 101 2.35 -2.87 1.37
N GLU A 102 3.00 -4.02 1.57
CA GLU A 102 4.23 -4.35 0.87
C GLU A 102 4.06 -4.44 -0.65
N LEU A 103 3.07 -5.20 -1.12
CA LEU A 103 2.86 -5.41 -2.55
C LEU A 103 2.34 -4.17 -3.28
N PRO A 104 1.35 -3.43 -2.76
CA PRO A 104 0.96 -2.13 -3.32
C PRO A 104 2.10 -1.11 -3.39
N VAL A 105 2.91 -1.01 -2.33
CA VAL A 105 4.06 -0.08 -2.31
C VAL A 105 5.06 -0.43 -3.40
N ILE A 106 5.48 -1.70 -3.51
CA ILE A 106 6.41 -2.15 -4.56
C ILE A 106 5.83 -1.91 -5.95
N LEU A 107 4.55 -2.22 -6.16
CA LEU A 107 3.90 -2.03 -7.45
C LEU A 107 3.86 -0.56 -7.89
N LEU A 108 3.58 0.34 -6.95
CA LEU A 108 3.56 1.79 -7.20
C LEU A 108 4.98 2.34 -7.37
N GLU A 109 5.95 1.82 -6.61
CA GLU A 109 7.37 2.14 -6.73
C GLU A 109 7.88 1.82 -8.13
N ASP A 110 7.74 0.57 -8.56
CA ASP A 110 8.19 0.11 -9.89
C ASP A 110 7.45 0.82 -11.04
N ALA A 111 6.13 1.02 -10.90
CA ALA A 111 5.35 1.76 -11.90
C ALA A 111 5.79 3.23 -11.99
N GLY A 112 6.00 3.87 -10.84
CA GLY A 112 6.48 5.26 -10.75
C GLY A 112 7.88 5.40 -11.31
N ALA A 113 8.79 4.46 -10.99
CA ALA A 113 10.15 4.42 -11.52
C ALA A 113 10.13 4.29 -13.04
N LEU A 114 9.34 3.38 -13.62
CA LEU A 114 9.21 3.24 -15.08
C LEU A 114 8.71 4.50 -15.76
N VAL A 115 7.65 5.12 -15.24
CA VAL A 115 7.12 6.38 -15.79
C VAL A 115 8.15 7.49 -15.63
N GLY A 116 8.83 7.58 -14.50
CA GLY A 116 9.90 8.55 -14.25
C GLY A 116 11.07 8.38 -15.22
N LEU A 117 11.53 7.15 -15.45
CA LEU A 117 12.59 6.85 -16.41
C LEU A 117 12.18 7.19 -17.86
N MET A 118 10.93 6.95 -18.23
CA MET A 118 10.42 7.35 -19.54
C MET A 118 10.36 8.87 -19.69
N LEU A 119 9.95 9.60 -18.65
CA LEU A 119 9.99 11.07 -18.64
C LEU A 119 11.42 11.59 -18.75
N ALA A 120 12.35 11.03 -18.00
CA ALA A 120 13.77 11.40 -18.08
C ALA A 120 14.35 11.12 -19.47
N LEU A 121 14.10 9.94 -20.04
CA LEU A 121 14.56 9.59 -21.39
C LEU A 121 13.97 10.52 -22.44
N SER A 122 12.69 10.87 -22.31
CA SER A 122 12.02 11.82 -23.22
C SER A 122 12.64 13.21 -23.11
N GLY A 123 12.92 13.68 -21.88
CA GLY A 123 13.57 14.96 -21.63
C GLY A 123 14.96 15.04 -22.24
N VAL A 124 15.81 14.05 -21.94
CA VAL A 124 17.17 13.94 -22.51
C VAL A 124 17.15 13.87 -24.03
N SER A 125 16.26 13.03 -24.61
CA SER A 125 16.15 12.87 -26.06
C SER A 125 15.70 14.18 -26.74
N ALA A 126 14.73 14.87 -26.17
CA ALA A 126 14.27 16.16 -26.67
C ALA A 126 15.38 17.22 -26.58
N ALA A 127 16.13 17.26 -25.47
CA ALA A 127 17.25 18.19 -25.32
C ALA A 127 18.36 17.96 -26.36
N VAL A 128 18.66 16.69 -26.67
CA VAL A 128 19.65 16.34 -27.71
C VAL A 128 19.16 16.74 -29.10
N ILE A 129 17.88 16.46 -29.43
CA ILE A 129 17.32 16.77 -30.77
C ILE A 129 17.21 18.28 -31.00
N THR A 130 16.82 19.03 -29.96
CA THR A 130 16.62 20.49 -30.06
C THR A 130 17.87 21.31 -29.82
N GLY A 131 18.88 20.73 -29.16
CA GLY A 131 20.07 21.44 -28.67
C GLY A 131 19.80 22.34 -27.46
N ASP A 132 18.62 22.23 -26.83
CA ASP A 132 18.21 23.02 -25.67
C ASP A 132 18.09 22.16 -24.42
N GLY A 133 19.00 22.37 -23.44
CA GLY A 133 19.03 21.64 -22.16
C GLY A 133 17.78 21.82 -21.28
N ARG A 134 16.91 22.78 -21.61
CA ARG A 134 15.65 22.99 -20.87
C ARG A 134 14.69 21.80 -20.95
N PHE A 135 14.74 21.02 -22.04
CA PHE A 135 13.91 19.83 -22.15
C PHE A 135 14.30 18.75 -21.13
N ASP A 136 15.59 18.59 -20.83
CA ASP A 136 16.04 17.73 -19.72
C ASP A 136 15.53 18.24 -18.38
N ALA A 137 15.59 19.57 -18.15
CA ALA A 137 15.02 20.19 -16.96
C ALA A 137 13.53 19.91 -16.79
N VAL A 138 12.73 19.98 -17.87
CA VAL A 138 11.29 19.63 -17.85
C VAL A 138 11.10 18.15 -17.49
N GLY A 139 11.92 17.27 -18.06
CA GLY A 139 11.93 15.85 -17.70
C GLY A 139 12.16 15.64 -16.20
N ALA A 140 13.19 16.27 -15.64
CA ALA A 140 13.51 16.20 -14.22
C ALA A 140 12.38 16.75 -13.33
N MET A 141 11.79 17.89 -13.69
CA MET A 141 10.62 18.43 -12.97
C MET A 141 9.42 17.49 -13.05
N GLY A 142 9.19 16.85 -14.19
CA GLY A 142 8.14 15.84 -14.36
C GLY A 142 8.34 14.63 -13.45
N VAL A 143 9.57 14.11 -13.37
CA VAL A 143 9.94 13.04 -12.43
C VAL A 143 9.70 13.46 -10.99
N GLY A 144 10.18 14.65 -10.59
CA GLY A 144 10.01 15.17 -9.24
C GLY A 144 8.54 15.30 -8.84
N THR A 145 7.71 15.84 -9.74
CA THR A 145 6.27 15.97 -9.52
C THR A 145 5.61 14.60 -9.36
N LEU A 146 5.92 13.64 -10.22
CA LEU A 146 5.41 12.29 -10.16
C LEU A 146 5.73 11.63 -8.81
N LEU A 147 6.99 11.71 -8.36
CA LEU A 147 7.41 11.12 -7.09
C LEU A 147 6.70 11.74 -5.89
N ILE A 148 6.49 13.06 -5.88
CA ILE A 148 5.74 13.74 -4.82
C ILE A 148 4.27 13.28 -4.80
N VAL A 149 3.64 13.13 -5.96
CA VAL A 149 2.26 12.63 -6.05
C VAL A 149 2.15 11.21 -5.49
N ILE A 150 3.10 10.34 -5.85
CA ILE A 150 3.16 8.98 -5.30
C ILE A 150 3.39 9.00 -3.79
N ALA A 151 4.29 9.86 -3.29
CA ALA A 151 4.56 10.00 -1.86
C ALA A 151 3.30 10.40 -1.08
N ILE A 152 2.56 11.39 -1.57
CA ILE A 152 1.32 11.85 -0.93
C ILE A 152 0.28 10.74 -0.91
N PHE A 153 0.10 10.04 -2.04
CA PHE A 153 -0.85 8.93 -2.13
C PHE A 153 -0.52 7.82 -1.14
N LEU A 154 0.73 7.34 -1.13
CA LEU A 154 1.17 6.29 -0.19
C LEU A 154 1.10 6.74 1.26
N ALA A 155 1.42 8.01 1.55
CA ALA A 155 1.33 8.54 2.91
C ALA A 155 -0.11 8.52 3.42
N ILE A 156 -1.08 8.92 2.60
CA ILE A 156 -2.51 8.89 2.96
C ILE A 156 -2.94 7.45 3.25
N GLU A 157 -2.68 6.51 2.36
CA GLU A 157 -3.05 5.10 2.53
C GLU A 157 -2.43 4.50 3.82
N MET A 158 -1.15 4.82 4.10
CA MET A 158 -0.50 4.34 5.32
C MET A 158 -1.08 4.96 6.59
N VAL A 159 -1.47 6.24 6.55
CA VAL A 159 -2.10 6.92 7.69
C VAL A 159 -3.48 6.33 7.97
N GLU A 160 -4.30 6.05 6.96
CA GLU A 160 -5.61 5.41 7.14
C GLU A 160 -5.47 4.03 7.80
N MET A 161 -4.50 3.23 7.37
CA MET A 161 -4.17 1.96 8.02
C MET A 161 -3.70 2.13 9.47
N LEU A 162 -2.95 3.20 9.79
CA LEU A 162 -2.51 3.48 11.15
C LEU A 162 -3.66 3.88 12.07
N ILE A 163 -4.62 4.66 11.57
CA ILE A 163 -5.85 5.01 12.29
C ILE A 163 -6.67 3.76 12.59
N GLY A 164 -6.70 2.83 11.66
CA GLY A 164 -7.40 1.55 11.75
C GLY A 164 -8.58 1.49 10.80
N GLU A 165 -8.36 0.84 9.67
CA GLU A 165 -9.38 0.65 8.67
C GLU A 165 -10.20 -0.62 8.94
N SER A 166 -11.49 -0.60 8.60
CA SER A 166 -12.38 -1.75 8.76
C SER A 166 -12.02 -2.88 7.79
N ALA A 167 -12.50 -4.08 8.07
CA ALA A 167 -12.52 -5.18 7.11
C ALA A 167 -13.26 -4.79 5.83
N LEU A 168 -12.95 -5.46 4.72
CA LEU A 168 -13.67 -5.27 3.47
C LEU A 168 -15.15 -5.63 3.61
N PRO A 169 -16.06 -5.00 2.87
CA PRO A 169 -17.49 -5.29 2.97
C PRO A 169 -17.80 -6.79 2.84
N GLU A 170 -17.13 -7.49 1.94
CA GLU A 170 -17.28 -8.93 1.72
C GLU A 170 -16.87 -9.75 2.96
N GLU A 171 -15.82 -9.33 3.67
CA GLU A 171 -15.36 -9.94 4.91
C GLU A 171 -16.33 -9.65 6.07
N VAL A 172 -16.84 -8.42 6.15
CA VAL A 172 -17.86 -8.02 7.14
C VAL A 172 -19.11 -8.86 6.97
N ASP A 173 -19.56 -9.08 5.73
CA ASP A 173 -20.73 -9.91 5.43
C ASP A 173 -20.47 -11.39 5.78
N ALA A 174 -19.28 -11.92 5.49
CA ALA A 174 -18.88 -13.27 5.87
C ALA A 174 -18.82 -13.44 7.40
N ILE A 175 -18.24 -12.47 8.11
CA ILE A 175 -18.21 -12.46 9.58
C ILE A 175 -19.64 -12.45 10.16
N ARG A 176 -20.51 -11.59 9.63
CA ARG A 176 -21.90 -11.52 10.07
C ARG A 176 -22.64 -12.83 9.84
N ALA A 177 -22.50 -13.40 8.65
CA ALA A 177 -23.12 -14.69 8.31
C ALA A 177 -22.61 -15.82 9.20
N ALA A 178 -21.32 -15.86 9.51
CA ALA A 178 -20.72 -16.86 10.40
C ALA A 178 -21.28 -16.75 11.83
N LEU A 179 -21.42 -15.52 12.34
CA LEU A 179 -21.98 -15.28 13.68
C LEU A 179 -23.47 -15.65 13.74
N GLU A 180 -24.26 -15.21 12.75
CA GLU A 180 -25.71 -15.50 12.70
C GLU A 180 -26.03 -16.95 12.36
N GLY A 181 -25.10 -17.68 11.73
CA GLY A 181 -25.19 -19.11 11.48
C GLY A 181 -24.76 -20.00 12.65
N SER A 182 -24.28 -19.41 13.75
CA SER A 182 -23.84 -20.16 14.94
C SER A 182 -25.04 -20.51 15.83
N ASP A 183 -25.04 -21.73 16.37
CA ASP A 183 -26.05 -22.16 17.32
C ASP A 183 -26.11 -21.22 18.53
N GLY A 184 -27.32 -20.90 19.01
CA GLY A 184 -27.52 -20.00 20.14
C GLY A 184 -27.50 -18.50 19.80
N VAL A 185 -27.02 -18.10 18.65
CA VAL A 185 -27.02 -16.69 18.19
C VAL A 185 -28.32 -16.38 17.46
N GLU A 186 -29.15 -15.52 18.03
CA GLU A 186 -30.41 -15.08 17.45
C GLU A 186 -30.21 -14.04 16.33
N ARG A 187 -29.30 -13.09 16.56
CA ARG A 187 -28.90 -12.04 15.59
C ARG A 187 -27.67 -11.26 16.03
N VAL A 188 -27.00 -10.64 15.07
CA VAL A 188 -25.94 -9.66 15.32
C VAL A 188 -26.57 -8.26 15.48
N ILE A 189 -26.38 -7.64 16.65
CA ILE A 189 -26.90 -6.30 16.97
C ILE A 189 -25.94 -5.23 16.45
N HIS A 190 -24.63 -5.38 16.74
CA HIS A 190 -23.55 -4.51 16.32
C HIS A 190 -22.36 -5.33 15.90
N LEU A 191 -21.70 -4.91 14.80
CA LEU A 191 -20.46 -5.47 14.33
C LEU A 191 -19.52 -4.32 14.00
N ARG A 192 -18.32 -4.35 14.56
CA ARG A 192 -17.23 -3.43 14.23
C ARG A 192 -15.96 -4.24 14.00
N THR A 193 -15.26 -3.89 12.96
CA THR A 193 -14.00 -4.52 12.59
C THR A 193 -12.92 -3.46 12.46
N MET A 194 -11.67 -3.82 12.75
CA MET A 194 -10.53 -2.92 12.60
C MET A 194 -9.26 -3.73 12.38
N HIS A 195 -8.50 -3.43 11.34
CA HIS A 195 -7.18 -4.02 11.17
C HIS A 195 -6.21 -3.48 12.24
N VAL A 196 -5.65 -4.39 13.03
CA VAL A 196 -4.60 -4.11 14.01
C VAL A 196 -3.20 -4.45 13.49
N GLY A 197 -3.17 -5.07 12.32
CA GLY A 197 -1.99 -5.41 11.55
C GLY A 197 -2.41 -5.93 10.17
N PRO A 198 -1.47 -6.16 9.24
CA PRO A 198 -1.77 -6.67 7.91
C PRO A 198 -2.46 -8.05 7.90
N ASP A 199 -2.14 -8.86 8.89
CA ASP A 199 -2.61 -10.26 9.00
C ASP A 199 -3.53 -10.42 10.24
N GLU A 200 -3.95 -9.34 10.89
CA GLU A 200 -4.71 -9.37 12.14
C GLU A 200 -5.91 -8.44 12.08
N LEU A 201 -7.10 -9.00 12.24
CA LEU A 201 -8.37 -8.29 12.26
C LEU A 201 -8.98 -8.37 13.67
N LEU A 202 -9.21 -7.20 14.28
CA LEU A 202 -10.01 -7.10 15.50
C LEU A 202 -11.49 -7.08 15.11
N VAL A 203 -12.25 -7.99 15.67
CA VAL A 203 -13.70 -8.06 15.51
C VAL A 203 -14.37 -7.85 16.87
N ALA A 204 -15.23 -6.85 16.95
CA ALA A 204 -16.06 -6.57 18.11
C ALA A 204 -17.53 -6.72 17.71
N ALA A 205 -18.20 -7.75 18.23
CA ALA A 205 -19.59 -8.03 17.96
C ALA A 205 -20.43 -7.94 19.23
N LYS A 206 -21.64 -7.37 19.09
CA LYS A 206 -22.73 -7.50 20.07
C LYS A 206 -23.77 -8.39 19.45
N ILE A 207 -24.00 -9.55 20.06
CA ILE A 207 -24.96 -10.57 19.62
C ILE A 207 -26.13 -10.67 20.57
N ALA A 208 -27.29 -11.03 20.06
CA ALA A 208 -28.43 -11.49 20.87
C ALA A 208 -28.39 -13.01 20.94
N ILE A 209 -28.61 -13.56 22.14
CA ILE A 209 -28.64 -14.98 22.43
C ILE A 209 -30.05 -15.32 22.90
N HIS A 210 -30.46 -16.56 22.72
CA HIS A 210 -31.80 -17.03 23.10
C HIS A 210 -32.09 -16.80 24.58
N HIS A 211 -33.29 -16.29 24.86
CA HIS A 211 -33.68 -15.84 26.22
C HIS A 211 -33.83 -16.97 27.25
N SER A 212 -33.93 -18.23 26.81
CA SER A 212 -34.10 -19.39 27.67
C SER A 212 -32.80 -20.05 28.12
N ASP A 213 -31.62 -19.57 27.63
CA ASP A 213 -30.34 -20.24 27.84
C ASP A 213 -29.78 -19.96 29.24
N THR A 214 -29.18 -20.98 29.83
CA THR A 214 -28.43 -20.84 31.07
C THR A 214 -27.09 -20.15 30.83
N GLY A 215 -26.49 -19.58 31.86
CA GLY A 215 -25.18 -18.91 31.71
C GLY A 215 -24.07 -19.83 31.15
N ARG A 216 -24.18 -21.17 31.36
CA ARG A 216 -23.22 -22.13 30.77
C ARG A 216 -23.45 -22.34 29.30
N GLU A 217 -24.71 -22.42 28.86
CA GLU A 217 -25.07 -22.51 27.45
C GLU A 217 -24.64 -21.25 26.70
N ILE A 218 -24.94 -20.07 27.24
CA ILE A 218 -24.49 -18.79 26.68
C ILE A 218 -22.97 -18.76 26.46
N ALA A 219 -22.17 -19.22 27.45
CA ALA A 219 -20.73 -19.26 27.30
C ALA A 219 -20.29 -20.22 26.17
N ALA A 220 -20.93 -21.38 26.06
CA ALA A 220 -20.63 -22.35 25.00
C ALA A 220 -21.00 -21.80 23.61
N ASP A 221 -22.12 -21.09 23.50
CA ASP A 221 -22.58 -20.48 22.23
C ASP A 221 -21.65 -19.36 21.79
N ILE A 222 -21.14 -18.53 22.72
CA ILE A 222 -20.12 -17.52 22.44
C ILE A 222 -18.83 -18.19 21.92
N ASP A 223 -18.34 -19.24 22.59
CA ASP A 223 -17.16 -19.97 22.16
C ASP A 223 -17.32 -20.61 20.78
N ASN A 224 -18.50 -21.12 20.47
CA ASN A 224 -18.82 -21.68 19.15
C ASN A 224 -18.88 -20.58 18.08
N ALA A 225 -19.51 -19.45 18.38
CA ALA A 225 -19.57 -18.31 17.49
C ALA A 225 -18.16 -17.74 17.19
N GLU A 226 -17.27 -17.67 18.20
CA GLU A 226 -15.87 -17.29 17.98
C GLU A 226 -15.12 -18.27 17.08
N LYS A 227 -15.34 -19.58 17.24
CA LYS A 227 -14.71 -20.60 16.39
C LYS A 227 -15.20 -20.48 14.93
N ALA A 228 -16.52 -20.30 14.75
CA ALA A 228 -17.11 -20.12 13.42
C ALA A 228 -16.55 -18.87 12.72
N LEU A 229 -16.44 -17.76 13.46
CA LEU A 229 -15.87 -16.52 12.97
C LEU A 229 -14.41 -16.71 12.55
N ARG A 230 -13.57 -17.35 13.39
CA ARG A 230 -12.15 -17.63 13.07
C ARG A 230 -11.96 -18.56 11.87
N ALA A 231 -12.95 -19.35 11.52
CA ALA A 231 -12.93 -20.23 10.35
C ALA A 231 -13.40 -19.50 9.06
N ALA A 232 -14.10 -18.38 9.20
CA ALA A 232 -14.65 -17.62 8.08
C ALA A 232 -13.71 -16.52 7.58
N VAL A 233 -12.74 -16.13 8.38
CA VAL A 233 -11.74 -15.08 8.14
C VAL A 233 -10.34 -15.60 8.56
#